data_1706e6bb2794bca8cff276fc7bdd9c90
#
_entry.id   1706e6bb2794bca8cff276fc7bdd9c90
#
_cell.length_a   1.000
_cell.length_b   1.000
_cell.length_c   1.000
_cell.angle_alpha   90.00
_cell.angle_beta   90.00
_cell.angle_gamma   90.00
#
_symmetry.space_group_name_H-M   'P 1'
#
loop_
_entity.id
_entity.type
_entity.pdbx_description
1 polymer ?
#
loop_
_entity_poly.entity_id
_entity_poly.type
_entity_poly.pdbx_seq_one_letter_code
_entity_poly.pdbx_strand_id
1 'polypeptide(L)'
;GEMSQAEVARALNVTAATVAVSAARLEKLGYVARRVNEDNRRANVIGLTEAGKAEARRLGDLMDRVSREALRGLTAEERARMLRLCDVITGNLRAGERAGEEEETC
;
A
#
# COMPACT_ATOMS: atom_id res chain seq x y z
N GLY A 1 9.41 -0.30 -9.42
CA GLY A 1 10.32 -1.28 -8.97
C GLY A 1 9.69 -2.56 -8.44
N GLU A 2 10.50 -3.54 -8.22
CA GLU A 2 10.05 -4.82 -7.68
C GLU A 2 10.14 -4.81 -6.15
N MET A 3 9.18 -5.46 -5.51
CA MET A 3 9.15 -5.62 -4.05
C MET A 3 8.78 -7.07 -3.72
N SER A 4 9.27 -7.56 -2.59
CA SER A 4 8.83 -8.85 -2.08
C SER A 4 7.41 -8.73 -1.51
N GLN A 5 6.69 -9.84 -1.44
CA GLN A 5 5.34 -9.86 -0.83
C GLN A 5 5.38 -9.37 0.62
N ALA A 6 6.44 -9.73 1.35
CA ALA A 6 6.59 -9.29 2.74
C ALA A 6 6.79 -7.77 2.84
N GLU A 7 7.56 -7.18 1.93
CA GLU A 7 7.75 -5.72 1.88
C GLU A 7 6.45 -5.00 1.56
N VAL A 8 5.67 -5.52 0.60
CA VAL A 8 4.36 -4.95 0.25
C VAL A 8 3.41 -5.04 1.44
N ALA A 9 3.38 -6.19 2.11
CA ALA A 9 2.52 -6.37 3.29
C ALA A 9 2.85 -5.37 4.39
N ARG A 10 4.13 -5.13 4.65
CA ARG A 10 4.56 -4.14 5.64
C ARG A 10 4.19 -2.72 5.21
N ALA A 11 4.42 -2.39 3.94
CA ALA A 11 4.12 -1.05 3.42
C ALA A 11 2.62 -0.73 3.52
N LEU A 12 1.75 -1.71 3.25
CA LEU A 12 0.30 -1.54 3.27
C LEU A 12 -0.33 -1.85 4.63
N ASN A 13 0.47 -2.33 5.58
CA ASN A 13 0.00 -2.74 6.91
C ASN A 13 -1.11 -3.81 6.83
N VAL A 14 -0.88 -4.84 6.02
CA VAL A 14 -1.76 -5.98 5.84
C VAL A 14 -0.97 -7.28 6.01
N THR A 15 -1.66 -8.41 6.04
CA THR A 15 -1.00 -9.71 6.15
C THR A 15 -0.40 -10.15 4.81
N ALA A 16 0.62 -10.99 4.86
CA ALA A 16 1.20 -11.59 3.67
C ALA A 16 0.18 -12.41 2.88
N ALA A 17 -0.75 -13.07 3.57
CA ALA A 17 -1.83 -13.83 2.94
C ALA A 17 -2.74 -12.92 2.10
N THR A 18 -3.07 -11.73 2.62
CA THR A 18 -3.87 -10.74 1.90
C THR A 18 -3.15 -10.27 0.63
N VAL A 19 -1.83 -10.00 0.73
CA VAL A 19 -1.02 -9.62 -0.43
C VAL A 19 -1.01 -10.74 -1.47
N ALA A 20 -0.84 -11.99 -1.04
CA ALA A 20 -0.80 -13.14 -1.95
C ALA A 20 -2.10 -13.28 -2.75
N VAL A 21 -3.25 -13.14 -2.09
CA VAL A 21 -4.56 -13.22 -2.75
C VAL A 21 -4.75 -12.07 -3.74
N SER A 22 -4.43 -10.85 -3.33
CA SER A 22 -4.56 -9.66 -4.19
C SER A 22 -3.60 -9.72 -5.37
N ALA A 23 -2.36 -10.14 -5.15
CA ALA A 23 -1.37 -10.29 -6.21
C ALA A 23 -1.80 -11.34 -7.24
N ALA A 24 -2.39 -12.44 -6.80
CA ALA A 24 -2.89 -13.48 -7.70
C ALA A 24 -3.99 -12.92 -8.63
N ARG A 25 -4.88 -12.09 -8.10
CA ARG A 25 -5.93 -11.44 -8.89
C ARG A 25 -5.36 -10.47 -9.89
N LEU A 26 -4.41 -9.64 -9.46
CA LEU A 26 -3.77 -8.65 -10.32
C LEU A 26 -2.91 -9.31 -11.40
N GLU A 27 -2.30 -10.45 -11.10
CA GLU A 27 -1.55 -11.23 -12.05
C GLU A 27 -2.48 -11.78 -13.15
N LYS A 28 -3.64 -12.30 -12.77
CA LYS A 28 -4.67 -12.77 -13.71
C LYS A 28 -5.13 -11.65 -14.65
N LEU A 29 -5.25 -10.43 -14.12
CA LEU A 29 -5.65 -9.26 -14.89
C LEU A 29 -4.51 -8.69 -15.76
N GLY A 30 -3.30 -9.19 -15.57
CA GLY A 30 -2.15 -8.76 -16.35
C GLY A 30 -1.45 -7.52 -15.84
N TYR A 31 -1.76 -7.07 -14.63
CA TYR A 31 -1.19 -5.84 -14.06
C TYR A 31 0.08 -6.05 -13.28
N VAL A 32 0.29 -7.25 -12.75
CA VAL A 32 1.52 -7.59 -12.02
C VAL A 32 2.09 -8.90 -12.53
N ALA A 33 3.38 -9.08 -12.34
CA ALA A 33 4.08 -10.34 -12.56
C ALA A 33 4.74 -10.74 -11.24
N ARG A 34 4.65 -12.00 -10.91
CA ARG A 34 5.30 -12.56 -9.73
C ARG A 34 6.40 -13.49 -10.16
N ARG A 35 7.52 -13.46 -9.45
CA ARG A 35 8.60 -14.40 -9.65
C ARG A 35 9.15 -14.85 -8.31
N VAL A 36 9.74 -16.04 -8.29
CA VAL A 36 10.42 -16.56 -7.13
C VAL A 36 11.81 -15.92 -7.09
N ASN A 37 12.21 -15.41 -5.91
CA ASN A 37 13.55 -14.92 -5.72
C ASN A 37 14.52 -16.11 -5.68
N GLU A 38 15.50 -16.14 -6.59
CA GLU A 38 16.47 -17.22 -6.71
C GLU A 38 17.34 -17.34 -5.46
N ASP A 39 17.66 -16.21 -4.83
CA ASP A 39 18.49 -16.17 -3.62
C ASP A 39 17.71 -16.61 -2.38
N ASN A 40 16.39 -16.46 -2.40
CA ASN A 40 15.53 -16.85 -1.29
C ASN A 40 14.20 -17.36 -1.86
N ARG A 41 14.07 -18.66 -1.99
CA ARG A 41 12.89 -19.32 -2.57
C ARG A 41 11.58 -19.04 -1.83
N ARG A 42 11.67 -18.55 -0.59
CA ARG A 42 10.48 -18.19 0.22
C ARG A 42 9.98 -16.78 -0.07
N ALA A 43 10.79 -15.95 -0.71
CA ALA A 43 10.44 -14.57 -1.00
C ALA A 43 9.97 -14.45 -2.45
N ASN A 44 8.67 -14.30 -2.65
CA ASN A 44 8.11 -13.98 -3.95
C ASN A 44 8.26 -12.48 -4.20
N VAL A 45 8.71 -12.13 -5.39
CA VAL A 45 8.88 -10.76 -5.82
C VAL A 45 7.72 -10.39 -6.74
N ILE A 46 7.15 -9.22 -6.50
CA ILE A 46 6.03 -8.68 -7.27
C ILE A 46 6.52 -7.43 -8.00
N GLY A 47 6.26 -7.37 -9.29
CA GLY A 47 6.57 -6.19 -10.10
C GLY A 47 5.38 -5.83 -10.98
N LEU A 48 5.26 -4.54 -11.31
CA LEU A 48 4.22 -4.10 -12.23
C LEU A 48 4.61 -4.44 -13.67
N THR A 49 3.65 -4.92 -14.43
CA THR A 49 3.78 -5.03 -15.90
C THR A 49 3.61 -3.65 -16.51
N GLU A 50 3.84 -3.50 -17.81
CA GLU A 50 3.60 -2.24 -18.50
C GLU A 50 2.12 -1.82 -18.38
N ALA A 51 1.21 -2.78 -18.49
CA ALA A 51 -0.22 -2.54 -18.28
C ALA A 51 -0.50 -2.09 -16.84
N GLY A 52 0.18 -2.70 -15.86
CA GLY A 52 0.06 -2.32 -14.44
C GLY A 52 0.57 -0.91 -14.19
N LYS A 53 1.68 -0.52 -14.81
CA LYS A 53 2.22 0.83 -14.69
C LYS A 53 1.26 1.87 -15.27
N ALA A 54 0.67 1.57 -16.43
CA ALA A 54 -0.30 2.46 -17.06
C ALA A 54 -1.53 2.63 -16.19
N GLU A 55 -2.04 1.53 -15.62
CA GLU A 55 -3.20 1.56 -14.72
C GLU A 55 -2.89 2.31 -13.43
N ALA A 56 -1.69 2.13 -12.87
CA ALA A 56 -1.27 2.85 -11.66
C ALA A 56 -1.23 4.36 -11.91
N ARG A 57 -0.72 4.79 -13.08
CA ARG A 57 -0.73 6.21 -13.46
C ARG A 57 -2.15 6.74 -13.58
N ARG A 58 -3.04 6.00 -14.23
CA ARG A 58 -4.45 6.39 -14.39
C ARG A 58 -5.14 6.55 -13.04
N LEU A 59 -4.93 5.61 -12.13
CA LEU A 59 -5.49 5.66 -10.78
C LEU A 59 -4.89 6.81 -9.96
N GLY A 60 -3.60 7.06 -10.10
CA GLY A 60 -2.94 8.19 -9.46
C GLY A 60 -3.54 9.52 -9.90
N ASP A 61 -3.74 9.72 -11.21
CA ASP A 61 -4.34 10.92 -11.76
C ASP A 61 -5.78 11.09 -11.28
N LEU A 62 -6.54 10.00 -11.21
CA LEU A 62 -7.91 10.01 -10.71
C LEU A 62 -7.94 10.41 -9.23
N MET A 63 -7.06 9.82 -8.42
CA MET A 63 -6.97 10.13 -6.99
C MET A 63 -6.56 11.59 -6.76
N ASP A 64 -5.64 12.12 -7.56
CA ASP A 64 -5.24 13.52 -7.50
C ASP A 64 -6.43 14.43 -7.79
N ARG A 65 -7.23 14.09 -8.78
CA ARG A 65 -8.42 14.86 -9.15
C ARG A 65 -9.45 14.83 -8.03
N VAL A 66 -9.72 13.65 -7.47
CA VAL A 66 -10.66 13.49 -6.35
C VAL A 66 -10.17 14.27 -5.14
N SER A 67 -8.88 14.20 -4.84
CA SER A 67 -8.29 14.91 -3.71
C SER A 67 -8.41 16.43 -3.88
N ARG A 68 -8.13 16.95 -5.08
CA ARG A 68 -8.28 18.39 -5.36
C ARG A 68 -9.71 18.85 -5.19
N GLU A 69 -10.66 18.06 -5.66
CA GLU A 69 -12.08 18.39 -5.52
C GLU A 69 -12.53 18.33 -4.06
N ALA A 70 -12.13 17.30 -3.33
CA ALA A 70 -12.47 17.12 -1.92
C ALA A 70 -11.86 18.22 -1.03
N LEU A 71 -10.67 18.69 -1.38
CA LEU A 71 -9.95 19.69 -0.59
C LEU A 71 -10.14 21.12 -1.11
N ARG A 72 -11.01 21.30 -2.08
CA ARG A 72 -11.31 22.62 -2.63
C ARG A 72 -11.80 23.55 -1.53
N GLY A 73 -11.26 24.76 -1.51
CA GLY A 73 -11.60 25.75 -0.50
C GLY A 73 -10.72 25.74 0.73
N LEU A 74 -9.85 24.74 0.87
CA LEU A 74 -8.89 24.70 1.96
C LEU A 74 -7.61 25.45 1.56
N THR A 75 -7.06 26.22 2.49
CA THR A 75 -5.77 26.87 2.29
C THR A 75 -4.65 25.84 2.38
N ALA A 76 -3.45 26.21 1.93
CA ALA A 76 -2.27 25.34 2.03
C ALA A 76 -1.96 25.00 3.50
N GLU A 77 -2.14 25.96 4.40
CA GLU A 77 -1.94 25.74 5.85
C GLU A 77 -2.96 24.74 6.41
N GLU A 78 -4.21 24.86 6.01
CA GLU A 78 -5.26 23.94 6.45
C GLU A 78 -5.00 22.52 5.97
N ARG A 79 -4.56 22.37 4.72
CA ARG A 79 -4.20 21.06 4.16
C ARG A 79 -3.04 20.43 4.93
N ALA A 80 -1.99 21.22 5.22
CA ALA A 80 -0.83 20.74 5.96
C ALA A 80 -1.23 20.32 7.37
N ARG A 81 -2.09 21.08 8.03
CA ARG A 81 -2.61 20.75 9.36
C ARG A 81 -3.41 19.45 9.34
N MET A 82 -4.28 19.30 8.34
CA MET A 82 -5.09 18.09 8.18
C MET A 82 -4.21 16.86 8.01
N LEU A 83 -3.20 16.93 7.13
CA LEU A 83 -2.27 15.82 6.90
C LEU A 83 -1.50 15.46 8.17
N ARG A 84 -1.05 16.47 8.93
CA ARG A 84 -0.37 16.24 10.21
C ARG A 84 -1.27 15.53 11.21
N LEU A 85 -2.53 15.95 11.31
CA LEU A 85 -3.49 15.30 12.21
C LEU A 85 -3.78 13.87 11.79
N CYS A 86 -3.90 13.61 10.50
CA CYS A 86 -4.07 12.25 9.96
C CYS A 86 -2.88 11.37 10.31
N ASP A 87 -1.66 11.89 10.20
CA ASP A 87 -0.45 11.16 10.57
C ASP A 87 -0.41 10.79 12.04
N VAL A 88 -0.83 11.71 12.92
CA VAL A 88 -0.92 11.44 14.37
C VAL A 88 -1.93 10.32 14.63
N ILE A 89 -3.10 10.40 14.04
CA ILE A 89 -4.17 9.40 14.19
C ILE A 89 -3.67 8.04 13.68
N THR A 90 -3.09 8.00 12.49
CA THR A 90 -2.56 6.77 11.89
C THR A 90 -1.47 6.16 12.76
N GLY A 91 -0.56 6.99 13.27
CA GLY A 91 0.49 6.55 14.18
C GLY A 91 -0.05 5.92 15.47
N ASN A 92 -1.09 6.53 16.05
CA ASN A 92 -1.75 6.01 17.23
C ASN A 92 -2.43 4.66 16.97
N LEU A 93 -3.09 4.52 15.84
CA LEU A 93 -3.74 3.27 15.45
C LEU A 93 -2.73 2.15 15.25
N ARG A 94 -1.62 2.43 14.58
CA ARG A 94 -0.53 1.45 14.38
C ARG A 94 0.11 1.04 15.71
N ALA A 95 0.33 1.97 16.60
CA ALA A 95 0.87 1.67 17.93
C ALA A 95 -0.10 0.81 18.72
N GLY A 96 -1.41 1.08 18.64
CA GLY A 96 -2.45 0.27 19.29
C GLY A 96 -2.48 -1.15 18.75
N GLU A 97 -2.36 -1.31 17.45
CA GLU A 97 -2.31 -2.62 16.81
C GLU A 97 -1.09 -3.43 17.27
N ARG A 98 0.10 -2.81 17.34
CA ARG A 98 1.32 -3.46 17.82
C ARG A 98 1.19 -3.90 19.28
N ALA A 99 0.61 -3.05 20.13
CA ALA A 99 0.38 -3.38 21.52
C ALA A 99 -0.57 -4.56 21.64
N GLY A 100 -1.64 -4.62 20.82
CA GLY A 100 -2.56 -5.75 20.76
C GLY A 100 -1.89 -7.04 20.33
N GLU A 101 -1.02 -6.98 19.33
CA GLU A 101 -0.25 -8.13 18.86
C GLU A 101 0.71 -8.64 19.94
N GLU A 102 1.39 -7.76 20.65
CA GLU A 102 2.28 -8.11 21.75
C GLU A 102 1.53 -8.78 22.91
N GLU A 103 0.33 -8.29 23.23
CA GLU A 103 -0.53 -8.90 24.25
C GLU A 103 -0.99 -10.30 23.85
N GLU A 104 -1.30 -10.52 22.58
CA GLU A 104 -1.73 -11.82 22.05
C GLU A 104 -0.59 -12.85 22.05
N THR A 105 0.66 -12.41 21.92
CA THR A 105 1.83 -13.28 21.90
C THR A 105 2.36 -13.65 23.29
N CYS A 106 1.87 -13.01 24.30
CA CYS A 106 2.16 -13.36 25.69
C CYS A 106 1.09 -14.30 26.22
#